data_a51b5d712897cd41f02ff328c334160a
#
_entry.id   a51b5d712897cd41f02ff328c334160a
#
_cell.length_a   1.000
_cell.length_b   1.000
_cell.length_c   1.000
_cell.angle_alpha   90.00
_cell.angle_beta   90.00
_cell.angle_gamma   90.00
#
_symmetry.space_group_name_H-M   'P 1'
#
loop_
_entity.id
_entity.type
_entity.pdbx_description
1 polymer ?
#
loop_
_entity_poly.entity_id
_entity_poly.type
_entity_poly.pdbx_seq_one_letter_code
_entity_poly.pdbx_strand_id
1 'polypeptide(L)'
;MPHQTGNVTSISTPSIEGMLTTVLAPIAALLFSVSLLLMGNGLQGTLVPVRANMEAFSSIDLGLLGTAYFLGFTFGCVHGPLLIRRSGHIRAYLAMTSLASVVALMQALYVDPVSWWVLRALTGYCFAVLYIVIESWLNARSDNKTRGMVFSIYTAINLTVITAGQMMLALADPRTFSLFAFTAILVSLAALPIAFTHSASPEQPDFVKPRIGKLFRISPVAAAGCFAVGLANGAFWAMGPVFAQNEGFDINEIAYFMSAVVLGGAVAQWPLGTLSDRMDRRLVMLGASIIAMLAAVVLMVLPSADKLSLVLVGAVFGAGAFPLYALAVAHANDCADQNESVAVSSGLLLLYGMGAAVGPLMAAVWRDIFSAPSLFYFTAAVHVVLAGYVIWRMSRRQAPEADHRVHFTEAAIVAQTVLPIEPRAVSASAADDDVEAGTQ
;
A
#
# COMPACT_ATOMS: atom_id res chain seq x y z
N MET A 1 -43.13 38.25 36.52
CA MET A 1 -42.67 37.42 35.34
C MET A 1 -41.29 36.96 35.70
N PRO A 2 -41.03 35.64 35.93
CA PRO A 2 -39.70 35.14 36.23
C PRO A 2 -38.96 34.82 34.93
N HIS A 3 -37.72 35.28 34.83
CA HIS A 3 -36.75 34.94 33.79
C HIS A 3 -36.43 33.44 33.83
N GLN A 4 -36.75 32.72 32.77
CA GLN A 4 -36.20 31.38 32.51
C GLN A 4 -34.78 31.54 32.00
N THR A 5 -33.80 31.21 32.83
CA THR A 5 -32.41 30.99 32.41
C THR A 5 -32.35 29.65 31.70
N GLY A 6 -32.21 29.71 30.40
CA GLY A 6 -31.98 28.52 29.57
C GLY A 6 -30.68 27.83 29.98
N ASN A 7 -30.80 26.56 30.37
CA ASN A 7 -29.68 25.66 30.62
C ASN A 7 -28.98 25.37 29.29
N VAL A 8 -27.87 26.03 29.05
CA VAL A 8 -26.94 25.65 27.95
C VAL A 8 -26.32 24.33 28.36
N THR A 9 -26.86 23.24 27.85
CA THR A 9 -26.21 21.92 27.94
C THR A 9 -24.87 21.99 27.20
N SER A 10 -23.79 22.07 27.98
CA SER A 10 -22.43 21.95 27.47
C SER A 10 -22.34 20.60 26.75
N ILE A 11 -22.20 20.64 25.43
CA ILE A 11 -21.82 19.49 24.62
C ILE A 11 -20.39 19.11 25.08
N SER A 12 -20.30 18.12 25.98
CA SER A 12 -19.02 17.57 26.39
C SER A 12 -18.40 16.90 25.18
N THR A 13 -17.35 17.49 24.65
CA THR A 13 -16.46 16.79 23.71
C THR A 13 -16.05 15.48 24.38
N PRO A 14 -16.28 14.30 23.75
CA PRO A 14 -15.92 13.04 24.36
C PRO A 14 -14.40 13.05 24.62
N SER A 15 -13.99 12.61 25.80
CA SER A 15 -12.57 12.49 26.14
C SER A 15 -11.89 11.59 25.12
N ILE A 16 -10.65 11.90 24.76
CA ILE A 16 -9.86 11.08 23.81
C ILE A 16 -9.86 9.60 24.22
N GLU A 17 -9.81 9.31 25.53
CA GLU A 17 -9.90 7.95 26.07
C GLU A 17 -11.28 7.30 25.82
N GLY A 18 -12.37 8.01 26.00
CA GLY A 18 -13.72 7.49 25.71
C GLY A 18 -13.93 7.23 24.22
N MET A 19 -13.41 8.10 23.36
CA MET A 19 -13.48 7.93 21.90
C MET A 19 -12.60 6.75 21.43
N LEU A 20 -11.40 6.58 21.97
CA LEU A 20 -10.51 5.46 21.66
C LEU A 20 -11.13 4.13 22.10
N THR A 21 -11.69 4.03 23.30
CA THR A 21 -12.28 2.77 23.77
C THR A 21 -13.53 2.38 23.00
N THR A 22 -14.42 3.32 22.68
CA THR A 22 -15.64 3.03 21.92
C THR A 22 -15.36 2.64 20.46
N VAL A 23 -14.32 3.18 19.85
CA VAL A 23 -13.97 2.91 18.45
C VAL A 23 -13.02 1.71 18.31
N LEU A 24 -11.99 1.61 19.16
CA LEU A 24 -10.96 0.57 19.02
C LEU A 24 -11.36 -0.79 19.61
N ALA A 25 -12.12 -0.84 20.70
CA ALA A 25 -12.50 -2.11 21.32
C ALA A 25 -13.23 -3.08 20.36
N PRO A 26 -14.20 -2.62 19.51
CA PRO A 26 -14.88 -3.51 18.58
C PRO A 26 -14.01 -4.04 17.44
N ILE A 27 -12.88 -3.38 17.15
CA ILE A 27 -11.97 -3.75 16.04
C ILE A 27 -10.61 -4.24 16.55
N ALA A 28 -10.36 -4.27 17.85
CA ALA A 28 -9.06 -4.63 18.42
C ALA A 28 -8.59 -6.03 18.00
N ALA A 29 -9.48 -7.03 18.03
CA ALA A 29 -9.18 -8.38 17.60
C ALA A 29 -8.78 -8.42 16.10
N LEU A 30 -9.48 -7.63 15.27
CA LEU A 30 -9.15 -7.50 13.85
C LEU A 30 -7.79 -6.81 13.66
N LEU A 31 -7.53 -5.70 14.34
CA LEU A 31 -6.24 -4.99 14.27
C LEU A 31 -5.07 -5.86 14.75
N PHE A 32 -5.27 -6.67 15.79
CA PHE A 32 -4.28 -7.63 16.25
C PHE A 32 -4.03 -8.73 15.21
N SER A 33 -5.09 -9.29 14.62
CA SER A 33 -5.00 -10.24 13.53
C SER A 33 -4.23 -9.67 12.33
N VAL A 34 -4.55 -8.44 11.92
CA VAL A 34 -3.86 -7.69 10.87
C VAL A 34 -2.38 -7.52 11.20
N SER A 35 -2.05 -7.18 12.43
CA SER A 35 -0.66 -6.98 12.85
C SER A 35 0.18 -8.25 12.66
N LEU A 36 -0.33 -9.39 13.07
CA LEU A 36 0.35 -10.68 12.87
C LEU A 36 0.50 -11.03 11.39
N LEU A 37 -0.58 -10.86 10.63
CA LEU A 37 -0.59 -11.15 9.19
C LEU A 37 0.43 -10.31 8.43
N LEU A 38 0.44 -8.99 8.66
CA LEU A 38 1.31 -8.06 7.94
C LEU A 38 2.77 -8.14 8.41
N MET A 39 3.00 -8.50 9.65
CA MET A 39 4.36 -8.81 10.13
C MET A 39 4.93 -10.02 9.38
N GLY A 40 4.14 -11.10 9.20
CA GLY A 40 4.53 -12.24 8.38
C GLY A 40 4.76 -11.85 6.91
N ASN A 41 3.91 -10.99 6.34
CA ASN A 41 4.07 -10.48 4.97
C ASN A 41 5.35 -9.64 4.81
N GLY A 42 5.65 -8.77 5.78
CA GLY A 42 6.87 -7.94 5.79
C GLY A 42 8.14 -8.80 5.84
N LEU A 43 8.16 -9.83 6.69
CA LEU A 43 9.25 -10.79 6.74
C LEU A 43 9.39 -11.53 5.40
N GLN A 44 8.32 -12.13 4.87
CA GLN A 44 8.36 -12.90 3.62
C GLN A 44 8.73 -12.03 2.42
N GLY A 45 8.28 -10.77 2.40
CA GLY A 45 8.56 -9.81 1.33
C GLY A 45 10.06 -9.52 1.17
N THR A 46 10.82 -9.53 2.27
CA THR A 46 12.28 -9.32 2.26
C THR A 46 13.04 -10.66 2.20
N LEU A 47 12.57 -11.69 2.92
CA LEU A 47 13.20 -13.01 2.98
C LEU A 47 13.30 -13.68 1.60
N VAL A 48 12.21 -13.71 0.85
CA VAL A 48 12.14 -14.46 -0.41
C VAL A 48 13.15 -13.94 -1.46
N PRO A 49 13.23 -12.62 -1.75
CA PRO A 49 14.25 -12.11 -2.67
C PRO A 49 15.68 -12.33 -2.17
N VAL A 50 15.94 -12.14 -0.87
CA VAL A 50 17.27 -12.36 -0.27
C VAL A 50 17.69 -13.82 -0.43
N ARG A 51 16.82 -14.75 -0.05
CA ARG A 51 17.10 -16.18 -0.17
C ARG A 51 17.28 -16.60 -1.63
N ALA A 52 16.43 -16.16 -2.54
CA ALA A 52 16.55 -16.46 -3.97
C ALA A 52 17.89 -16.00 -4.55
N ASN A 53 18.37 -14.81 -4.15
CA ASN A 53 19.68 -14.33 -4.57
C ASN A 53 20.83 -15.14 -3.95
N MET A 54 20.69 -15.62 -2.70
CA MET A 54 21.65 -16.55 -2.07
C MET A 54 21.71 -17.92 -2.77
N GLU A 55 20.60 -18.38 -3.37
CA GLU A 55 20.50 -19.60 -4.15
C GLU A 55 20.92 -19.40 -5.62
N ALA A 56 21.51 -18.22 -5.93
CA ALA A 56 21.99 -17.86 -7.26
C ALA A 56 20.91 -17.92 -8.36
N PHE A 57 19.67 -17.57 -8.04
CA PHE A 57 18.63 -17.39 -9.04
C PHE A 57 19.03 -16.30 -10.03
N SER A 58 18.73 -16.48 -11.30
CA SER A 58 19.04 -15.47 -12.31
C SER A 58 18.29 -14.15 -12.05
N SER A 59 18.77 -13.06 -12.66
CA SER A 59 18.08 -11.76 -12.57
C SER A 59 16.63 -11.86 -13.04
N ILE A 60 16.39 -12.63 -14.11
CA ILE A 60 15.05 -12.87 -14.65
C ILE A 60 14.20 -13.63 -13.66
N ASP A 61 14.73 -14.66 -12.98
CA ASP A 61 14.01 -15.41 -11.96
C ASP A 61 13.59 -14.50 -10.80
N LEU A 62 14.49 -13.64 -10.34
CA LEU A 62 14.20 -12.65 -9.30
C LEU A 62 13.11 -11.65 -9.74
N GLY A 63 13.17 -11.19 -10.98
CA GLY A 63 12.14 -10.34 -11.56
C GLY A 63 10.78 -11.05 -11.62
N LEU A 64 10.78 -12.32 -12.06
CA LEU A 64 9.57 -13.14 -12.15
C LEU A 64 8.95 -13.44 -10.80
N LEU A 65 9.74 -13.56 -9.72
CA LEU A 65 9.21 -13.69 -8.35
C LEU A 65 8.34 -12.49 -7.96
N GLY A 66 8.80 -11.27 -8.24
CA GLY A 66 8.02 -10.05 -8.00
C GLY A 66 6.80 -9.96 -8.90
N THR A 67 7.00 -10.19 -10.20
CA THR A 67 5.92 -10.21 -11.21
C THR A 67 4.83 -11.20 -10.83
N ALA A 68 5.18 -12.42 -10.46
CA ALA A 68 4.23 -13.46 -10.06
C ALA A 68 3.40 -13.04 -8.84
N TYR A 69 4.04 -12.43 -7.82
CA TYR A 69 3.33 -11.92 -6.66
C TYR A 69 2.28 -10.88 -7.05
N PHE A 70 2.65 -9.86 -7.82
CA PHE A 70 1.73 -8.79 -8.21
C PHE A 70 0.66 -9.24 -9.19
N LEU A 71 0.95 -10.21 -10.07
CA LEU A 71 -0.07 -10.84 -10.92
C LEU A 71 -1.10 -11.60 -10.06
N GLY A 72 -0.63 -12.40 -9.09
CA GLY A 72 -1.49 -13.09 -8.14
C GLY A 72 -2.34 -12.13 -7.32
N PHE A 73 -1.72 -11.04 -6.84
CA PHE A 73 -2.41 -9.99 -6.09
C PHE A 73 -3.48 -9.29 -6.93
N THR A 74 -3.17 -8.88 -8.16
CA THR A 74 -4.12 -8.26 -9.08
C THR A 74 -5.28 -9.21 -9.42
N PHE A 75 -5.00 -10.49 -9.66
CA PHE A 75 -6.03 -11.50 -9.85
C PHE A 75 -6.90 -11.67 -8.60
N GLY A 76 -6.29 -11.65 -7.41
CA GLY A 76 -6.99 -11.70 -6.12
C GLY A 76 -7.92 -10.49 -5.91
N CYS A 77 -7.51 -9.29 -6.31
CA CYS A 77 -8.36 -8.09 -6.27
C CYS A 77 -9.62 -8.24 -7.14
N VAL A 78 -9.52 -8.92 -8.29
CA VAL A 78 -10.65 -9.13 -9.21
C VAL A 78 -11.53 -10.32 -8.79
N HIS A 79 -10.92 -11.44 -8.42
CA HIS A 79 -11.63 -12.68 -8.09
C HIS A 79 -12.06 -12.75 -6.62
N GLY A 80 -11.34 -12.09 -5.72
CA GLY A 80 -11.58 -12.13 -4.27
C GLY A 80 -13.00 -11.78 -3.84
N PRO A 81 -13.62 -10.70 -4.35
CA PRO A 81 -15.02 -10.38 -4.04
C PRO A 81 -15.99 -11.53 -4.37
N LEU A 82 -15.77 -12.24 -5.48
CA LEU A 82 -16.59 -13.39 -5.85
C LEU A 82 -16.40 -14.56 -4.88
N LEU A 83 -15.16 -14.82 -4.47
CA LEU A 83 -14.84 -15.84 -3.47
C LEU A 83 -15.52 -15.52 -2.12
N ILE A 84 -15.41 -14.27 -1.66
CA ILE A 84 -15.99 -13.81 -0.39
C ILE A 84 -17.53 -13.91 -0.45
N ARG A 85 -18.13 -13.55 -1.57
CA ARG A 85 -19.58 -13.70 -1.77
C ARG A 85 -20.06 -15.14 -1.63
N ARG A 86 -19.27 -16.12 -2.09
CA ARG A 86 -19.64 -17.54 -2.04
C ARG A 86 -19.38 -18.17 -0.68
N SER A 87 -18.26 -17.85 -0.04
CA SER A 87 -17.81 -18.52 1.19
C SER A 87 -18.09 -17.71 2.47
N GLY A 88 -18.33 -16.42 2.36
CA GLY A 88 -18.39 -15.48 3.49
C GLY A 88 -17.00 -15.02 3.95
N HIS A 89 -16.95 -13.89 4.67
CA HIS A 89 -15.69 -13.24 5.07
C HIS A 89 -14.81 -14.12 5.97
N ILE A 90 -15.38 -14.72 7.04
CA ILE A 90 -14.61 -15.53 8.00
C ILE A 90 -13.98 -16.74 7.31
N ARG A 91 -14.77 -17.50 6.54
CA ARG A 91 -14.26 -18.70 5.86
C ARG A 91 -13.21 -18.34 4.80
N ALA A 92 -13.42 -17.27 4.03
CA ALA A 92 -12.41 -16.78 3.08
C ALA A 92 -11.12 -16.41 3.81
N TYR A 93 -11.21 -15.68 4.94
CA TYR A 93 -10.05 -15.29 5.73
C TYR A 93 -9.26 -16.51 6.21
N LEU A 94 -9.94 -17.47 6.86
CA LEU A 94 -9.31 -18.69 7.39
C LEU A 94 -8.68 -19.55 6.29
N ALA A 95 -9.35 -19.69 5.15
CA ALA A 95 -8.82 -20.44 4.01
C ALA A 95 -7.56 -19.76 3.43
N MET A 96 -7.56 -18.43 3.30
CA MET A 96 -6.42 -17.71 2.73
C MET A 96 -5.23 -17.63 3.69
N THR A 97 -5.45 -17.47 4.99
CA THR A 97 -4.36 -17.56 5.97
C THR A 97 -3.75 -18.97 6.02
N SER A 98 -4.57 -20.01 6.00
CA SER A 98 -4.08 -21.40 5.94
C SER A 98 -3.27 -21.66 4.66
N LEU A 99 -3.77 -21.24 3.50
CA LEU A 99 -3.07 -21.41 2.23
C LEU A 99 -1.76 -20.61 2.22
N ALA A 100 -1.74 -19.37 2.68
CA ALA A 100 -0.53 -18.54 2.74
C ALA A 100 0.54 -19.14 3.67
N SER A 101 0.13 -19.74 4.81
CA SER A 101 1.04 -20.45 5.70
C SER A 101 1.65 -21.69 5.05
N VAL A 102 0.85 -22.49 4.36
CA VAL A 102 1.34 -23.65 3.60
C VAL A 102 2.32 -23.22 2.51
N VAL A 103 1.98 -22.17 1.78
CA VAL A 103 2.85 -21.62 0.72
C VAL A 103 4.20 -21.17 1.28
N ALA A 104 4.23 -20.50 2.43
CA ALA A 104 5.47 -20.09 3.09
C ALA A 104 6.36 -21.31 3.43
N LEU A 105 5.77 -22.37 3.98
CA LEU A 105 6.52 -23.60 4.29
C LEU A 105 6.99 -24.33 3.03
N MET A 106 6.17 -24.37 1.98
CA MET A 106 6.56 -24.99 0.71
C MET A 106 7.73 -24.26 0.03
N GLN A 107 7.85 -22.94 0.18
CA GLN A 107 9.01 -22.18 -0.30
C GLN A 107 10.32 -22.60 0.37
N ALA A 108 10.26 -23.01 1.66
CA ALA A 108 11.42 -23.54 2.36
C ALA A 108 11.78 -24.97 1.94
N LEU A 109 10.79 -25.79 1.59
CA LEU A 109 10.98 -27.20 1.22
C LEU A 109 11.42 -27.38 -0.24
N TYR A 110 10.91 -26.57 -1.15
CA TYR A 110 11.17 -26.67 -2.59
C TYR A 110 11.89 -25.43 -3.07
N VAL A 111 13.23 -25.47 -3.11
CA VAL A 111 14.06 -24.35 -3.55
C VAL A 111 14.32 -24.50 -5.06
N ASP A 112 13.36 -24.02 -5.84
CA ASP A 112 13.39 -24.07 -7.29
C ASP A 112 12.68 -22.83 -7.88
N PRO A 113 13.25 -22.16 -8.91
CA PRO A 113 12.68 -20.93 -9.45
C PRO A 113 11.22 -21.05 -9.88
N VAL A 114 10.87 -22.11 -10.63
CA VAL A 114 9.51 -22.30 -11.18
C VAL A 114 8.50 -22.52 -10.07
N SER A 115 8.84 -23.38 -9.10
CA SER A 115 8.01 -23.60 -7.91
C SER A 115 7.79 -22.30 -7.16
N TRP A 116 8.83 -21.49 -7.00
CA TRP A 116 8.73 -20.22 -6.28
C TRP A 116 7.90 -19.18 -7.02
N TRP A 117 7.90 -19.13 -8.35
CA TRP A 117 6.99 -18.23 -9.10
C TRP A 117 5.52 -18.58 -8.83
N VAL A 118 5.17 -19.87 -8.87
CA VAL A 118 3.81 -20.33 -8.57
C VAL A 118 3.42 -20.00 -7.13
N LEU A 119 4.30 -20.30 -6.18
CA LEU A 119 4.08 -20.03 -4.75
C LEU A 119 3.96 -18.52 -4.48
N ARG A 120 4.74 -17.68 -5.16
CA ARG A 120 4.62 -16.21 -5.07
C ARG A 120 3.30 -15.69 -5.63
N ALA A 121 2.83 -16.24 -6.75
CA ALA A 121 1.51 -15.89 -7.29
C ALA A 121 0.39 -16.26 -6.31
N LEU A 122 0.46 -17.45 -5.70
CA LEU A 122 -0.49 -17.87 -4.65
C LEU A 122 -0.41 -16.96 -3.41
N THR A 123 0.79 -16.58 -2.97
CA THR A 123 0.97 -15.62 -1.88
C THR A 123 0.25 -14.30 -2.20
N GLY A 124 0.52 -13.72 -3.37
CA GLY A 124 -0.12 -12.47 -3.80
C GLY A 124 -1.64 -12.58 -3.82
N TYR A 125 -2.17 -13.66 -4.37
CA TYR A 125 -3.61 -13.93 -4.38
C TYR A 125 -4.21 -14.00 -2.97
N CYS A 126 -3.58 -14.75 -2.06
CA CYS A 126 -4.04 -14.87 -0.68
C CYS A 126 -4.08 -13.50 0.01
N PHE A 127 -3.00 -12.72 -0.10
CA PHE A 127 -2.93 -11.41 0.54
C PHE A 127 -3.93 -10.42 -0.03
N ALA A 128 -4.20 -10.42 -1.33
CA ALA A 128 -5.25 -9.57 -1.91
C ALA A 128 -6.63 -9.88 -1.30
N VAL A 129 -7.00 -11.16 -1.21
CA VAL A 129 -8.28 -11.57 -0.61
C VAL A 129 -8.33 -11.21 0.88
N LEU A 130 -7.22 -11.40 1.61
CA LEU A 130 -7.12 -11.06 3.04
C LEU A 130 -7.30 -9.55 3.26
N TYR A 131 -6.66 -8.70 2.44
CA TYR A 131 -6.85 -7.25 2.50
C TYR A 131 -8.31 -6.86 2.25
N ILE A 132 -8.97 -7.43 1.23
CA ILE A 132 -10.38 -7.16 0.94
C ILE A 132 -11.25 -7.49 2.15
N VAL A 133 -11.03 -8.64 2.80
CA VAL A 133 -11.80 -9.05 4.00
C VAL A 133 -11.58 -8.08 5.16
N ILE A 134 -10.32 -7.72 5.44
CA ILE A 134 -9.95 -6.80 6.53
C ILE A 134 -10.63 -5.44 6.32
N GLU A 135 -10.49 -4.88 5.14
CA GLU A 135 -11.01 -3.56 4.80
C GLU A 135 -12.55 -3.53 4.79
N SER A 136 -13.19 -4.61 4.32
CA SER A 136 -14.65 -4.77 4.44
C SER A 136 -15.10 -4.69 5.90
N TRP A 137 -14.37 -5.34 6.81
CA TRP A 137 -14.70 -5.31 8.23
C TRP A 137 -14.42 -3.96 8.89
N LEU A 138 -13.29 -3.32 8.58
CA LEU A 138 -12.99 -1.98 9.08
C LEU A 138 -14.05 -0.98 8.62
N ASN A 139 -14.45 -1.06 7.35
CA ASN A 139 -15.48 -0.19 6.81
C ASN A 139 -16.86 -0.40 7.47
N ALA A 140 -17.28 -1.66 7.65
CA ALA A 140 -18.56 -2.00 8.28
C ALA A 140 -18.63 -1.66 9.78
N ARG A 141 -17.48 -1.49 10.45
CA ARG A 141 -17.36 -1.13 11.86
C ARG A 141 -17.08 0.35 12.11
N SER A 142 -16.99 1.12 11.04
CA SER A 142 -16.74 2.56 11.08
C SER A 142 -17.98 3.28 10.61
N ASP A 143 -18.44 4.27 11.38
CA ASP A 143 -19.41 5.25 10.91
C ASP A 143 -18.71 6.36 10.10
N ASN A 144 -19.48 7.26 9.50
CA ASN A 144 -18.92 8.32 8.67
C ASN A 144 -17.98 9.26 9.47
N LYS A 145 -18.21 9.44 10.78
CA LYS A 145 -17.40 10.33 11.65
C LYS A 145 -16.07 9.66 12.08
N THR A 146 -16.06 8.35 12.24
CA THR A 146 -14.91 7.60 12.77
C THR A 146 -14.07 6.91 11.70
N ARG A 147 -14.60 6.74 10.46
CA ARG A 147 -13.94 6.03 9.37
C ARG A 147 -12.53 6.54 9.07
N GLY A 148 -12.35 7.85 8.96
CA GLY A 148 -11.04 8.46 8.72
C GLY A 148 -10.01 8.08 9.79
N MET A 149 -10.41 8.13 11.08
CA MET A 149 -9.55 7.75 12.19
C MET A 149 -9.21 6.25 12.18
N VAL A 150 -10.19 5.38 11.96
CA VAL A 150 -9.98 3.91 11.90
C VAL A 150 -8.99 3.53 10.80
N PHE A 151 -9.15 4.07 9.60
CA PHE A 151 -8.23 3.79 8.48
C PHE A 151 -6.86 4.44 8.67
N SER A 152 -6.74 5.58 9.32
CA SER A 152 -5.45 6.17 9.69
C SER A 152 -4.69 5.30 10.69
N ILE A 153 -5.39 4.75 11.70
CA ILE A 153 -4.82 3.81 12.67
C ILE A 153 -4.39 2.51 11.96
N TYR A 154 -5.25 1.96 11.10
CA TYR A 154 -4.93 0.79 10.28
C TYR A 154 -3.67 1.00 9.45
N THR A 155 -3.55 2.15 8.80
CA THR A 155 -2.37 2.51 8.01
C THR A 155 -1.11 2.62 8.86
N ALA A 156 -1.19 3.27 10.01
CA ALA A 156 -0.06 3.40 10.93
C ALA A 156 0.40 2.01 11.43
N ILE A 157 -0.55 1.14 11.81
CA ILE A 157 -0.27 -0.25 12.17
C ILE A 157 0.40 -0.97 11.00
N ASN A 158 -0.17 -0.88 9.79
CA ASN A 158 0.35 -1.53 8.60
C ASN A 158 1.83 -1.20 8.37
N LEU A 159 2.17 0.08 8.32
CA LEU A 159 3.56 0.53 8.11
C LEU A 159 4.50 0.07 9.24
N THR A 160 4.05 0.17 10.49
CA THR A 160 4.85 -0.23 11.65
C THR A 160 5.12 -1.73 11.67
N VAL A 161 4.10 -2.55 11.44
CA VAL A 161 4.25 -4.01 11.55
C VAL A 161 4.93 -4.63 10.33
N ILE A 162 4.79 -4.04 9.14
CA ILE A 162 5.58 -4.45 7.97
C ILE A 162 7.06 -4.18 8.24
N THR A 163 7.40 -3.01 8.78
CA THR A 163 8.78 -2.67 9.19
C THR A 163 9.29 -3.64 10.25
N ALA A 164 8.49 -3.95 11.28
CA ALA A 164 8.85 -4.95 12.29
C ALA A 164 9.08 -6.34 11.67
N GLY A 165 8.24 -6.73 10.71
CA GLY A 165 8.41 -7.98 9.96
C GLY A 165 9.72 -8.02 9.17
N GLN A 166 10.09 -6.91 8.50
CA GLN A 166 11.39 -6.79 7.82
C GLN A 166 12.57 -6.94 8.78
N MET A 167 12.47 -6.36 10.00
CA MET A 167 13.48 -6.52 11.05
C MET A 167 13.63 -7.96 11.53
N MET A 168 12.59 -8.80 11.45
CA MET A 168 12.67 -10.21 11.81
C MET A 168 13.60 -11.01 10.89
N LEU A 169 14.01 -10.48 9.75
CA LEU A 169 15.02 -11.12 8.90
C LEU A 169 16.32 -11.39 9.67
N ALA A 170 16.62 -10.55 10.64
CA ALA A 170 17.82 -10.65 11.49
C ALA A 170 17.77 -11.76 12.56
N LEU A 171 16.60 -12.40 12.78
CA LEU A 171 16.44 -13.40 13.84
C LEU A 171 17.08 -14.75 13.54
N ALA A 172 17.32 -15.08 12.27
CA ALA A 172 17.94 -16.35 11.86
C ALA A 172 18.57 -16.22 10.47
N ASP A 173 19.44 -17.19 10.11
CA ASP A 173 20.00 -17.26 8.76
C ASP A 173 18.90 -17.52 7.71
N PRO A 174 18.75 -16.67 6.69
CA PRO A 174 17.77 -16.86 5.61
C PRO A 174 17.91 -18.19 4.85
N ARG A 175 19.05 -18.86 4.92
CA ARG A 175 19.27 -20.18 4.34
C ARG A 175 18.53 -21.28 5.09
N THR A 176 18.13 -21.03 6.34
CA THR A 176 17.46 -22.02 7.17
C THR A 176 15.94 -22.02 6.97
N PHE A 177 15.30 -23.09 7.42
CA PHE A 177 13.85 -23.22 7.45
C PHE A 177 13.15 -22.22 8.40
N SER A 178 13.90 -21.72 9.40
CA SER A 178 13.34 -21.01 10.57
C SER A 178 12.54 -19.76 10.20
N LEU A 179 13.03 -18.90 9.29
CA LEU A 179 12.34 -17.66 8.92
C LEU A 179 11.05 -17.92 8.14
N PHE A 180 11.02 -18.95 7.30
CA PHE A 180 9.79 -19.40 6.64
C PHE A 180 8.79 -19.96 7.64
N ALA A 181 9.26 -20.70 8.65
CA ALA A 181 8.43 -21.17 9.74
C ALA A 181 7.85 -20.03 10.57
N PHE A 182 8.64 -18.99 10.91
CA PHE A 182 8.13 -17.80 11.59
C PHE A 182 7.06 -17.08 10.74
N THR A 183 7.26 -16.94 9.44
CA THR A 183 6.24 -16.39 8.52
C THR A 183 4.94 -17.21 8.62
N ALA A 184 5.04 -18.52 8.50
CA ALA A 184 3.88 -19.41 8.57
C ALA A 184 3.17 -19.36 9.93
N ILE A 185 3.92 -19.29 11.04
CA ILE A 185 3.37 -19.17 12.40
C ILE A 185 2.60 -17.84 12.53
N LEU A 186 3.19 -16.72 12.13
CA LEU A 186 2.54 -15.41 12.23
C LEU A 186 1.24 -15.38 11.42
N VAL A 187 1.27 -15.86 10.17
CA VAL A 187 0.09 -15.90 9.31
C VAL A 187 -0.98 -16.87 9.86
N SER A 188 -0.59 -18.01 10.41
CA SER A 188 -1.52 -18.96 11.05
C SER A 188 -2.14 -18.36 12.31
N LEU A 189 -1.34 -17.71 13.17
CA LEU A 189 -1.83 -17.08 14.39
C LEU A 189 -2.80 -15.92 14.09
N ALA A 190 -2.64 -15.24 12.97
CA ALA A 190 -3.57 -14.22 12.54
C ALA A 190 -4.99 -14.73 12.32
N ALA A 191 -5.17 -16.01 12.05
CA ALA A 191 -6.49 -16.62 11.90
C ALA A 191 -7.28 -16.71 13.22
N LEU A 192 -6.60 -16.86 14.37
CA LEU A 192 -7.24 -17.15 15.66
C LEU A 192 -8.19 -16.04 16.14
N PRO A 193 -7.80 -14.74 16.17
CA PRO A 193 -8.71 -13.68 16.63
C PRO A 193 -9.99 -13.60 15.81
N ILE A 194 -9.89 -13.92 14.51
CA ILE A 194 -11.02 -13.89 13.59
C ILE A 194 -11.90 -15.14 13.75
N ALA A 195 -11.30 -16.30 13.97
CA ALA A 195 -12.04 -17.54 14.18
C ALA A 195 -12.93 -17.50 15.43
N PHE A 196 -12.48 -16.81 16.48
CA PHE A 196 -13.22 -16.66 17.74
C PHE A 196 -14.12 -15.41 17.80
N THR A 197 -14.16 -14.62 16.72
CA THR A 197 -15.03 -13.44 16.72
C THR A 197 -16.49 -13.83 16.55
N HIS A 198 -17.36 -13.31 17.43
CA HIS A 198 -18.82 -13.47 17.35
C HIS A 198 -19.47 -12.35 16.51
N SER A 199 -18.68 -11.51 15.89
CA SER A 199 -19.15 -10.38 15.14
C SER A 199 -19.88 -10.79 13.85
N ALA A 200 -21.01 -10.15 13.58
CA ALA A 200 -21.72 -10.32 12.30
C ALA A 200 -20.79 -10.01 11.13
N SER A 201 -20.86 -10.86 10.12
CA SER A 201 -20.10 -10.64 8.87
C SER A 201 -20.58 -9.37 8.19
N PRO A 202 -19.68 -8.55 7.63
CA PRO A 202 -20.06 -7.36 6.85
C PRO A 202 -20.97 -7.70 5.68
N GLU A 203 -21.67 -6.70 5.17
CA GLU A 203 -22.32 -6.80 3.86
C GLU A 203 -21.28 -7.09 2.77
N GLN A 204 -21.73 -7.76 1.73
CA GLN A 204 -20.80 -8.18 0.68
C GLN A 204 -20.36 -6.97 -0.13
N PRO A 205 -19.05 -6.84 -0.44
CA PRO A 205 -18.58 -5.71 -1.23
C PRO A 205 -19.20 -5.72 -2.63
N ASP A 206 -19.71 -4.57 -3.05
CA ASP A 206 -20.19 -4.38 -4.41
C ASP A 206 -19.03 -4.40 -5.40
N PHE A 207 -19.21 -5.19 -6.47
CA PHE A 207 -18.21 -5.25 -7.54
C PHE A 207 -18.44 -4.12 -8.54
N VAL A 208 -17.65 -3.07 -8.45
CA VAL A 208 -17.64 -1.99 -9.44
C VAL A 208 -16.66 -2.34 -10.56
N LYS A 209 -17.16 -2.53 -11.78
CA LYS A 209 -16.28 -2.81 -12.93
C LYS A 209 -15.40 -1.61 -13.25
N PRO A 210 -14.07 -1.74 -13.17
CA PRO A 210 -13.16 -0.66 -13.52
C PRO A 210 -13.24 -0.35 -15.02
N ARG A 211 -13.35 0.94 -15.37
CA ARG A 211 -13.42 1.40 -16.77
C ARG A 211 -12.13 2.14 -17.13
N ILE A 212 -11.05 1.40 -17.38
CA ILE A 212 -9.70 1.95 -17.63
C ILE A 212 -9.71 3.03 -18.74
N GLY A 213 -10.41 2.81 -19.85
CA GLY A 213 -10.49 3.80 -20.93
C GLY A 213 -11.11 5.14 -20.51
N LYS A 214 -12.01 5.15 -19.50
CA LYS A 214 -12.58 6.36 -18.94
C LYS A 214 -11.59 7.13 -18.07
N LEU A 215 -10.70 6.43 -17.36
CA LEU A 215 -9.67 7.05 -16.51
C LEU A 215 -8.77 8.00 -17.29
N PHE A 216 -8.34 7.57 -18.50
CA PHE A 216 -7.53 8.41 -19.37
C PHE A 216 -8.26 9.65 -19.91
N ARG A 217 -9.59 9.70 -19.84
CA ARG A 217 -10.39 10.90 -20.15
C ARG A 217 -10.55 11.78 -18.93
N ILE A 218 -10.78 11.22 -17.75
CA ILE A 218 -10.96 11.96 -16.48
C ILE A 218 -9.64 12.58 -16.06
N SER A 219 -8.62 11.77 -15.80
CA SER A 219 -7.30 12.24 -15.39
C SER A 219 -6.18 11.40 -16.02
N PRO A 220 -5.69 11.80 -17.22
CA PRO A 220 -4.56 11.13 -17.85
C PRO A 220 -3.29 11.12 -16.98
N VAL A 221 -3.07 12.20 -16.18
CA VAL A 221 -1.93 12.32 -15.27
C VAL A 221 -2.00 11.26 -14.18
N ALA A 222 -3.16 11.08 -13.55
CA ALA A 222 -3.34 10.07 -12.52
C ALA A 222 -3.25 8.65 -13.09
N ALA A 223 -3.86 8.39 -14.26
CA ALA A 223 -3.82 7.07 -14.88
C ALA A 223 -2.38 6.65 -15.24
N ALA A 224 -1.64 7.51 -15.93
CA ALA A 224 -0.23 7.25 -16.25
C ALA A 224 0.66 7.26 -14.99
N GLY A 225 0.38 8.16 -14.05
CA GLY A 225 1.08 8.23 -12.77
C GLY A 225 0.96 6.96 -11.96
N CYS A 226 -0.26 6.43 -11.75
CA CYS A 226 -0.46 5.18 -11.01
C CYS A 226 0.26 4.00 -11.68
N PHE A 227 0.23 3.90 -13.01
CA PHE A 227 0.98 2.86 -13.72
C PHE A 227 2.48 3.02 -13.54
N ALA A 228 3.04 4.21 -13.73
CA ALA A 228 4.47 4.48 -13.58
C ALA A 228 4.94 4.25 -12.12
N VAL A 229 4.17 4.72 -11.13
CA VAL A 229 4.45 4.47 -9.72
C VAL A 229 4.39 2.98 -9.40
N GLY A 230 3.43 2.24 -9.99
CA GLY A 230 3.39 0.78 -9.91
C GLY A 230 4.66 0.15 -10.44
N LEU A 231 5.14 0.55 -11.63
CA LEU A 231 6.41 0.07 -12.20
C LEU A 231 7.59 0.25 -11.23
N ALA A 232 7.77 1.47 -10.68
CA ALA A 232 8.88 1.79 -9.80
C ALA A 232 8.77 1.05 -8.46
N ASN A 233 7.61 1.10 -7.82
CA ASN A 233 7.39 0.47 -6.51
C ASN A 233 7.43 -1.06 -6.59
N GLY A 234 6.82 -1.65 -7.63
CA GLY A 234 6.89 -3.10 -7.85
C GLY A 234 8.32 -3.58 -8.03
N ALA A 235 9.12 -2.88 -8.83
CA ALA A 235 10.55 -3.15 -8.98
C ALA A 235 11.30 -3.03 -7.65
N PHE A 236 11.03 -1.98 -6.87
CA PHE A 236 11.67 -1.78 -5.57
C PHE A 236 11.33 -2.91 -4.57
N TRP A 237 10.06 -3.27 -4.43
CA TRP A 237 9.65 -4.33 -3.51
C TRP A 237 10.25 -5.70 -3.85
N ALA A 238 10.44 -5.99 -5.14
CA ALA A 238 11.04 -7.24 -5.59
C ALA A 238 12.57 -7.26 -5.54
N MET A 239 13.22 -6.14 -5.90
CA MET A 239 14.66 -6.09 -6.14
C MET A 239 15.43 -5.26 -5.11
N GLY A 240 14.76 -4.49 -4.24
CA GLY A 240 15.40 -3.68 -3.21
C GLY A 240 16.25 -4.48 -2.23
N PRO A 241 15.75 -5.60 -1.67
CA PRO A 241 16.55 -6.47 -0.82
C PRO A 241 17.77 -7.06 -1.54
N VAL A 242 17.60 -7.40 -2.83
CA VAL A 242 18.68 -7.93 -3.69
C VAL A 242 19.74 -6.86 -3.98
N PHE A 243 19.31 -5.62 -4.22
CA PHE A 243 20.24 -4.49 -4.37
C PHE A 243 21.09 -4.32 -3.11
N ALA A 244 20.45 -4.23 -1.93
CA ALA A 244 21.18 -4.06 -0.67
C ALA A 244 22.17 -5.22 -0.43
N GLN A 245 21.77 -6.46 -0.72
CA GLN A 245 22.65 -7.63 -0.60
C GLN A 245 23.85 -7.54 -1.56
N ASN A 246 23.64 -7.10 -2.80
CA ASN A 246 24.72 -6.96 -3.79
C ASN A 246 25.69 -5.80 -3.47
N GLU A 247 25.20 -4.76 -2.75
CA GLU A 247 26.05 -3.70 -2.19
C GLU A 247 26.81 -4.13 -0.92
N GLY A 248 26.76 -5.42 -0.57
CA GLY A 248 27.50 -5.99 0.55
C GLY A 248 26.90 -5.68 1.92
N PHE A 249 25.59 -5.37 1.98
CA PHE A 249 24.88 -5.24 3.23
C PHE A 249 24.75 -6.62 3.90
N ASP A 250 24.97 -6.67 5.21
CA ASP A 250 24.63 -7.83 6.01
C ASP A 250 23.10 -7.94 6.20
N ILE A 251 22.64 -9.02 6.82
CA ILE A 251 21.21 -9.30 6.99
C ILE A 251 20.50 -8.19 7.78
N ASN A 252 21.16 -7.63 8.82
CA ASN A 252 20.61 -6.54 9.62
C ASN A 252 20.54 -5.25 8.80
N GLU A 253 21.59 -4.97 8.06
CA GLU A 253 21.70 -3.78 7.22
C GLU A 253 20.68 -3.79 6.07
N ILE A 254 20.41 -4.96 5.47
CA ILE A 254 19.29 -5.13 4.49
C ILE A 254 17.95 -4.76 5.13
N ALA A 255 17.70 -5.26 6.35
CA ALA A 255 16.46 -4.94 7.07
C ALA A 255 16.38 -3.44 7.40
N TYR A 256 17.47 -2.80 7.82
CA TYR A 256 17.52 -1.35 8.05
C TYR A 256 17.28 -0.55 6.79
N PHE A 257 17.90 -0.91 5.66
CA PHE A 257 17.69 -0.26 4.37
C PHE A 257 16.22 -0.31 3.93
N MET A 258 15.63 -1.50 3.93
CA MET A 258 14.23 -1.68 3.55
C MET A 258 13.28 -0.90 4.45
N SER A 259 13.52 -0.95 5.76
CA SER A 259 12.74 -0.22 6.75
C SER A 259 12.88 1.29 6.61
N ALA A 260 14.08 1.79 6.33
CA ALA A 260 14.32 3.21 6.13
C ALA A 260 13.57 3.76 4.92
N VAL A 261 13.52 3.02 3.82
CA VAL A 261 12.74 3.40 2.63
C VAL A 261 11.24 3.48 2.95
N VAL A 262 10.70 2.48 3.66
CA VAL A 262 9.28 2.45 4.07
C VAL A 262 8.96 3.62 5.00
N LEU A 263 9.78 3.84 6.02
CA LEU A 263 9.61 4.94 6.99
C LEU A 263 9.74 6.31 6.33
N GLY A 264 10.68 6.47 5.39
CA GLY A 264 10.82 7.69 4.60
C GLY A 264 9.53 8.04 3.86
N GLY A 265 8.92 7.05 3.21
CA GLY A 265 7.62 7.19 2.55
C GLY A 265 6.49 7.55 3.52
N ALA A 266 6.43 6.86 4.66
CA ALA A 266 5.43 7.10 5.70
C ALA A 266 5.50 8.52 6.26
N VAL A 267 6.70 8.99 6.61
CA VAL A 267 6.93 10.34 7.16
C VAL A 267 6.61 11.41 6.12
N ALA A 268 6.99 11.20 4.86
CA ALA A 268 6.76 12.18 3.79
C ALA A 268 5.29 12.27 3.35
N GLN A 269 4.48 11.26 3.62
CA GLN A 269 3.08 11.23 3.18
C GLN A 269 2.26 12.37 3.76
N TRP A 270 2.46 12.71 5.04
CA TRP A 270 1.74 13.81 5.69
C TRP A 270 2.13 15.20 5.14
N PRO A 271 3.42 15.60 5.09
CA PRO A 271 3.77 16.91 4.56
C PRO A 271 3.46 17.08 3.07
N LEU A 272 3.69 16.05 2.24
CA LEU A 272 3.35 16.10 0.82
C LEU A 272 1.84 16.15 0.60
N GLY A 273 1.07 15.44 1.43
CA GLY A 273 -0.39 15.50 1.43
C GLY A 273 -0.89 16.90 1.75
N THR A 274 -0.46 17.48 2.85
CA THR A 274 -0.84 18.85 3.26
C THR A 274 -0.44 19.88 2.21
N LEU A 275 0.73 19.72 1.58
CA LEU A 275 1.18 20.57 0.51
C LEU A 275 0.26 20.45 -0.72
N SER A 276 -0.17 19.22 -1.04
CA SER A 276 -1.04 18.93 -2.18
C SER A 276 -2.46 19.49 -2.02
N ASP A 277 -2.92 19.70 -0.79
CA ASP A 277 -4.21 20.35 -0.54
C ASP A 277 -4.16 21.87 -0.76
N ARG A 278 -2.96 22.48 -0.63
CA ARG A 278 -2.76 23.93 -0.75
C ARG A 278 -2.38 24.40 -2.15
N MET A 279 -1.80 23.52 -2.97
CA MET A 279 -1.32 23.88 -4.30
C MET A 279 -1.74 22.83 -5.35
N ASP A 280 -1.40 23.05 -6.62
CA ASP A 280 -1.69 22.09 -7.69
C ASP A 280 -1.01 20.75 -7.39
N ARG A 281 -1.81 19.67 -7.24
CA ARG A 281 -1.31 18.31 -6.94
C ARG A 281 -0.28 17.82 -7.95
N ARG A 282 -0.38 18.27 -9.21
CA ARG A 282 0.59 17.93 -10.27
C ARG A 282 1.98 18.49 -9.97
N LEU A 283 2.07 19.69 -9.37
CA LEU A 283 3.36 20.26 -8.93
C LEU A 283 3.96 19.43 -7.78
N VAL A 284 3.14 18.99 -6.85
CA VAL A 284 3.61 18.14 -5.74
C VAL A 284 4.05 16.77 -6.25
N MET A 285 3.29 16.16 -7.19
CA MET A 285 3.69 14.91 -7.86
C MET A 285 5.01 15.08 -8.63
N LEU A 286 5.19 16.21 -9.33
CA LEU A 286 6.44 16.54 -10.03
C LEU A 286 7.61 16.63 -9.05
N GLY A 287 7.44 17.38 -7.96
CA GLY A 287 8.46 17.53 -6.92
C GLY A 287 8.84 16.20 -6.28
N ALA A 288 7.85 15.38 -5.90
CA ALA A 288 8.08 14.05 -5.34
C ALA A 288 8.80 13.12 -6.34
N SER A 289 8.41 13.16 -7.63
CA SER A 289 9.10 12.40 -8.68
C SER A 289 10.55 12.84 -8.87
N ILE A 290 10.84 14.14 -8.80
CA ILE A 290 12.21 14.66 -8.87
C ILE A 290 13.03 14.23 -7.66
N ILE A 291 12.46 14.27 -6.46
CA ILE A 291 13.14 13.79 -5.24
C ILE A 291 13.48 12.30 -5.37
N ALA A 292 12.53 11.47 -5.79
CA ALA A 292 12.76 10.04 -5.98
C ALA A 292 13.81 9.77 -7.06
N MET A 293 13.77 10.51 -8.18
CA MET A 293 14.75 10.42 -9.26
C MET A 293 16.17 10.78 -8.76
N LEU A 294 16.31 11.93 -8.08
CA LEU A 294 17.62 12.38 -7.59
C LEU A 294 18.18 11.41 -6.54
N ALA A 295 17.34 10.93 -5.62
CA ALA A 295 17.76 9.93 -4.63
C ALA A 295 18.19 8.62 -5.32
N ALA A 296 17.46 8.16 -6.34
CA ALA A 296 17.84 6.99 -7.12
C ALA A 296 19.19 7.20 -7.83
N VAL A 297 19.43 8.38 -8.43
CA VAL A 297 20.72 8.71 -9.04
C VAL A 297 21.85 8.72 -8.00
N VAL A 298 21.62 9.28 -6.82
CA VAL A 298 22.63 9.28 -5.74
C VAL A 298 22.93 7.85 -5.29
N LEU A 299 21.91 6.99 -5.12
CA LEU A 299 22.11 5.57 -4.76
C LEU A 299 22.97 4.80 -5.76
N MET A 300 23.02 5.23 -7.03
CA MET A 300 23.85 4.60 -8.05
C MET A 300 25.33 5.00 -7.97
N VAL A 301 25.63 6.17 -7.44
CA VAL A 301 27.00 6.72 -7.44
C VAL A 301 27.64 6.69 -6.06
N LEU A 302 26.89 6.43 -4.99
CA LEU A 302 27.45 6.29 -3.65
C LEU A 302 28.33 5.04 -3.56
N PRO A 303 29.50 5.13 -2.89
CA PRO A 303 30.31 3.96 -2.61
C PRO A 303 29.57 2.93 -1.75
N SER A 304 29.65 1.66 -2.09
CA SER A 304 29.06 0.54 -1.30
C SER A 304 29.60 0.46 0.13
N ALA A 305 30.78 1.03 0.40
CA ALA A 305 31.35 1.12 1.74
C ALA A 305 30.62 2.13 2.65
N ASP A 306 29.92 3.11 2.09
CA ASP A 306 29.16 4.12 2.85
C ASP A 306 27.71 3.69 3.07
N LYS A 307 27.53 2.65 3.86
CA LYS A 307 26.23 2.02 4.11
C LYS A 307 25.22 2.94 4.78
N LEU A 308 25.69 3.83 5.68
CA LEU A 308 24.81 4.79 6.35
C LEU A 308 24.21 5.77 5.34
N SER A 309 25.02 6.32 4.44
CA SER A 309 24.53 7.20 3.37
C SER A 309 23.57 6.49 2.44
N LEU A 310 23.84 5.22 2.09
CA LEU A 310 22.91 4.41 1.28
C LEU A 310 21.54 4.24 1.98
N VAL A 311 21.52 3.97 3.29
CA VAL A 311 20.27 3.86 4.07
C VAL A 311 19.53 5.20 4.13
N LEU A 312 20.22 6.30 4.38
CA LEU A 312 19.61 7.64 4.46
C LEU A 312 19.07 8.11 3.11
N VAL A 313 19.83 7.91 2.04
CA VAL A 313 19.35 8.24 0.68
C VAL A 313 18.22 7.30 0.25
N GLY A 314 18.24 6.04 0.69
CA GLY A 314 17.13 5.12 0.55
C GLY A 314 15.84 5.66 1.19
N ALA A 315 15.93 6.23 2.41
CA ALA A 315 14.79 6.88 3.05
C ALA A 315 14.27 8.09 2.24
N VAL A 316 15.17 8.90 1.66
CA VAL A 316 14.78 10.02 0.77
C VAL A 316 14.13 9.50 -0.52
N PHE A 317 14.62 8.40 -1.10
CA PHE A 317 13.95 7.74 -2.23
C PHE A 317 12.53 7.33 -1.87
N GLY A 318 12.33 6.67 -0.73
CA GLY A 318 11.01 6.29 -0.23
C GLY A 318 10.08 7.48 -0.01
N ALA A 319 10.64 8.58 0.54
CA ALA A 319 9.92 9.85 0.75
C ALA A 319 9.38 10.45 -0.56
N GLY A 320 10.11 10.30 -1.67
CA GLY A 320 9.65 10.73 -2.98
C GLY A 320 8.70 9.74 -3.67
N ALA A 321 9.01 8.45 -3.62
CA ALA A 321 8.36 7.43 -4.44
C ALA A 321 7.00 6.96 -3.88
N PHE A 322 6.88 6.71 -2.57
CA PHE A 322 5.70 6.05 -2.02
C PHE A 322 4.44 6.94 -1.93
N PRO A 323 4.53 8.25 -1.61
CA PRO A 323 3.35 9.11 -1.60
C PRO A 323 2.73 9.36 -2.98
N LEU A 324 3.46 9.13 -4.07
CA LEU A 324 3.01 9.43 -5.44
C LEU A 324 1.70 8.74 -5.82
N TYR A 325 1.47 7.51 -5.36
CA TYR A 325 0.23 6.80 -5.64
C TYR A 325 -0.97 7.53 -5.00
N ALA A 326 -0.88 7.88 -3.73
CA ALA A 326 -1.92 8.61 -3.03
C ALA A 326 -2.19 10.00 -3.65
N LEU A 327 -1.13 10.71 -4.05
CA LEU A 327 -1.22 11.99 -4.77
C LEU A 327 -1.93 11.85 -6.12
N ALA A 328 -1.63 10.77 -6.86
CA ALA A 328 -2.29 10.48 -8.15
C ALA A 328 -3.77 10.15 -7.97
N VAL A 329 -4.12 9.36 -6.95
CA VAL A 329 -5.53 9.05 -6.61
C VAL A 329 -6.27 10.32 -6.20
N ALA A 330 -5.67 11.16 -5.35
CA ALA A 330 -6.24 12.45 -4.95
C ALA A 330 -6.50 13.35 -6.15
N HIS A 331 -5.53 13.48 -7.06
CA HIS A 331 -5.68 14.26 -8.30
C HIS A 331 -6.78 13.70 -9.22
N ALA A 332 -6.96 12.40 -9.30
CA ALA A 332 -8.04 11.81 -10.08
C ALA A 332 -9.41 12.12 -9.49
N ASN A 333 -9.53 12.04 -8.16
CA ASN A 333 -10.79 12.34 -7.46
C ASN A 333 -11.17 13.82 -7.57
N ASP A 334 -10.20 14.75 -7.62
CA ASP A 334 -10.49 16.16 -7.92
C ASP A 334 -11.06 16.37 -9.34
N CYS A 335 -10.77 15.45 -10.27
CA CYS A 335 -11.22 15.51 -11.67
C CYS A 335 -12.49 14.68 -11.93
N ALA A 336 -12.91 13.84 -10.99
CA ALA A 336 -14.02 12.91 -11.16
C ALA A 336 -15.33 13.49 -10.63
N ASP A 337 -16.46 13.07 -11.24
CA ASP A 337 -17.78 13.33 -10.66
C ASP A 337 -17.98 12.51 -9.39
N GLN A 338 -18.82 13.01 -8.46
CA GLN A 338 -19.08 12.35 -7.16
C GLN A 338 -19.45 10.88 -7.29
N ASN A 339 -20.33 10.55 -8.22
CA ASN A 339 -20.84 9.17 -8.46
C ASN A 339 -19.79 8.24 -9.11
N GLU A 340 -18.62 8.72 -9.48
CA GLU A 340 -17.60 7.97 -10.20
C GLU A 340 -16.34 7.67 -9.39
N SER A 341 -16.19 8.28 -8.21
CA SER A 341 -14.98 8.19 -7.37
C SER A 341 -14.58 6.74 -7.06
N VAL A 342 -15.55 5.86 -6.79
CA VAL A 342 -15.30 4.43 -6.53
C VAL A 342 -14.76 3.71 -7.76
N ALA A 343 -15.39 3.94 -8.93
CA ALA A 343 -14.94 3.33 -10.19
C ALA A 343 -13.56 3.85 -10.63
N VAL A 344 -13.28 5.13 -10.36
CA VAL A 344 -11.99 5.78 -10.64
C VAL A 344 -10.90 5.17 -9.76
N SER A 345 -11.10 5.09 -8.45
CA SER A 345 -10.13 4.54 -7.51
C SER A 345 -9.83 3.06 -7.78
N SER A 346 -10.87 2.24 -8.06
CA SER A 346 -10.68 0.83 -8.46
C SER A 346 -9.85 0.68 -9.74
N GLY A 347 -10.11 1.53 -10.72
CA GLY A 347 -9.37 1.50 -11.97
C GLY A 347 -7.92 1.97 -11.82
N LEU A 348 -7.64 2.95 -10.96
CA LEU A 348 -6.28 3.41 -10.65
C LEU A 348 -5.48 2.34 -9.90
N LEU A 349 -6.12 1.63 -8.96
CA LEU A 349 -5.51 0.49 -8.26
C LEU A 349 -5.14 -0.62 -9.24
N LEU A 350 -6.01 -0.91 -10.22
CA LEU A 350 -5.71 -1.90 -11.27
C LEU A 350 -4.53 -1.46 -12.14
N LEU A 351 -4.47 -0.17 -12.55
CA LEU A 351 -3.32 0.36 -13.29
C LEU A 351 -2.02 0.28 -12.49
N TYR A 352 -2.07 0.61 -11.19
CA TYR A 352 -0.94 0.44 -10.29
C TYR A 352 -0.51 -1.05 -10.21
N GLY A 353 -1.46 -1.96 -10.03
CA GLY A 353 -1.19 -3.40 -9.98
C GLY A 353 -0.56 -3.93 -11.28
N MET A 354 -1.04 -3.46 -12.44
CA MET A 354 -0.43 -3.80 -13.74
C MET A 354 1.02 -3.28 -13.84
N GLY A 355 1.27 -2.04 -13.42
CA GLY A 355 2.61 -1.48 -13.34
C GLY A 355 3.49 -2.28 -12.39
N ALA A 356 2.99 -2.59 -11.19
CA ALA A 356 3.72 -3.36 -10.20
C ALA A 356 4.03 -4.80 -10.64
N ALA A 357 3.17 -5.40 -11.46
CA ALA A 357 3.43 -6.71 -12.05
C ALA A 357 4.54 -6.68 -13.12
N VAL A 358 4.56 -5.62 -13.94
CA VAL A 358 5.54 -5.51 -15.04
C VAL A 358 6.90 -4.99 -14.54
N GLY A 359 6.90 -4.11 -13.52
CA GLY A 359 8.10 -3.44 -13.02
C GLY A 359 9.27 -4.34 -12.65
N PRO A 360 9.08 -5.39 -11.83
CA PRO A 360 10.15 -6.28 -11.42
C PRO A 360 10.86 -6.95 -12.59
N LEU A 361 10.09 -7.44 -13.57
CA LEU A 361 10.66 -8.08 -14.77
C LEU A 361 11.42 -7.07 -15.63
N MET A 362 10.88 -5.86 -15.82
CA MET A 362 11.59 -4.82 -16.57
C MET A 362 12.89 -4.41 -15.88
N ALA A 363 12.90 -4.27 -14.56
CA ALA A 363 14.11 -3.97 -13.80
C ALA A 363 15.16 -5.11 -13.91
N ALA A 364 14.72 -6.37 -13.92
CA ALA A 364 15.58 -7.52 -14.11
C ALA A 364 16.22 -7.55 -15.51
N VAL A 365 15.42 -7.35 -16.55
CA VAL A 365 15.92 -7.26 -17.95
C VAL A 365 16.87 -6.07 -18.10
N TRP A 366 16.56 -4.94 -17.49
CA TRP A 366 17.44 -3.76 -17.48
C TRP A 366 18.82 -4.08 -16.88
N ARG A 367 18.83 -4.86 -15.78
CA ARG A 367 20.06 -5.33 -15.14
C ARG A 367 20.92 -6.18 -16.08
N ASP A 368 20.33 -7.08 -16.84
CA ASP A 368 21.06 -7.96 -17.74
C ASP A 368 21.67 -7.19 -18.94
N ILE A 369 21.00 -6.10 -19.36
CA ILE A 369 21.49 -5.27 -20.48
C ILE A 369 22.61 -4.31 -20.03
N PHE A 370 22.49 -3.67 -18.87
CA PHE A 370 23.37 -2.57 -18.47
C PHE A 370 24.40 -2.92 -17.39
N SER A 371 24.42 -4.15 -16.88
CA SER A 371 25.44 -4.71 -15.95
C SER A 371 25.77 -3.89 -14.71
N ALA A 372 24.87 -3.01 -14.24
CA ALA A 372 25.12 -2.03 -13.17
C ALA A 372 24.05 -2.14 -12.06
N PRO A 373 24.10 -1.39 -10.96
CA PRO A 373 23.06 -1.37 -9.90
C PRO A 373 21.71 -0.95 -10.47
N SER A 374 21.13 -1.87 -11.21
CA SER A 374 20.10 -1.69 -12.24
C SER A 374 18.75 -1.24 -11.72
N LEU A 375 18.40 -1.56 -10.45
CA LEU A 375 17.13 -1.19 -9.86
C LEU A 375 16.93 0.33 -9.88
N PHE A 376 17.92 1.08 -9.40
CA PHE A 376 17.79 2.53 -9.28
C PHE A 376 17.96 3.25 -10.63
N TYR A 377 18.69 2.69 -11.60
CA TYR A 377 18.64 3.17 -12.99
C TYR A 377 17.23 3.06 -13.58
N PHE A 378 16.60 1.91 -13.39
CA PHE A 378 15.25 1.68 -13.87
C PHE A 378 14.24 2.62 -13.19
N THR A 379 14.26 2.70 -11.85
CA THR A 379 13.35 3.58 -11.12
C THR A 379 13.58 5.05 -11.43
N ALA A 380 14.82 5.50 -11.57
CA ALA A 380 15.15 6.86 -12.00
C ALA A 380 14.57 7.15 -13.39
N ALA A 381 14.74 6.25 -14.36
CA ALA A 381 14.17 6.40 -15.69
C ALA A 381 12.64 6.52 -15.66
N VAL A 382 11.96 5.68 -14.86
CA VAL A 382 10.52 5.75 -14.66
C VAL A 382 10.09 7.12 -14.10
N HIS A 383 10.79 7.64 -13.08
CA HIS A 383 10.47 8.93 -12.49
C HIS A 383 10.78 10.10 -13.44
N VAL A 384 11.83 10.02 -14.27
CA VAL A 384 12.11 11.00 -15.34
C VAL A 384 10.95 11.04 -16.34
N VAL A 385 10.50 9.87 -16.81
CA VAL A 385 9.39 9.78 -17.77
C VAL A 385 8.11 10.32 -17.15
N LEU A 386 7.83 9.98 -15.87
CA LEU A 386 6.67 10.49 -15.16
C LEU A 386 6.74 12.02 -15.01
N ALA A 387 7.87 12.57 -14.56
CA ALA A 387 8.07 14.01 -14.40
C ALA A 387 7.89 14.74 -15.73
N GLY A 388 8.50 14.25 -16.81
CA GLY A 388 8.35 14.80 -18.16
C GLY A 388 6.91 14.77 -18.66
N TYR A 389 6.20 13.64 -18.39
CA TYR A 389 4.78 13.51 -18.73
C TYR A 389 3.90 14.50 -17.95
N VAL A 390 4.15 14.68 -16.65
CA VAL A 390 3.42 15.64 -15.81
C VAL A 390 3.63 17.06 -16.34
N ILE A 391 4.88 17.46 -16.63
CA ILE A 391 5.21 18.78 -17.20
C ILE A 391 4.47 19.00 -18.53
N TRP A 392 4.54 18.02 -19.43
CA TRP A 392 3.84 18.08 -20.71
C TRP A 392 2.32 18.22 -20.55
N ARG A 393 1.72 17.51 -19.61
CA ARG A 393 0.28 17.60 -19.33
C ARG A 393 -0.11 18.94 -18.71
N MET A 394 0.73 19.50 -17.83
CA MET A 394 0.51 20.82 -17.24
C MET A 394 0.49 21.94 -18.31
N SER A 395 1.31 21.81 -19.37
CA SER A 395 1.30 22.76 -20.49
C SER A 395 0.05 22.65 -21.39
N ARG A 396 -0.72 21.54 -21.30
CA ARG A 396 -1.88 21.27 -22.16
C ARG A 396 -3.23 21.43 -21.49
N ARG A 397 -3.32 21.37 -20.16
CA ARG A 397 -4.58 21.44 -19.43
C ARG A 397 -4.38 22.23 -18.13
N GLN A 398 -5.31 23.16 -17.86
CA GLN A 398 -5.34 23.90 -16.60
C GLN A 398 -5.58 22.98 -15.40
N ALA A 399 -5.20 23.45 -14.21
CA ALA A 399 -5.48 22.75 -12.95
C ALA A 399 -6.98 22.69 -12.69
N PRO A 400 -7.49 21.62 -11.99
CA PRO A 400 -8.84 21.63 -11.45
C PRO A 400 -9.05 22.82 -10.51
N GLU A 401 -10.28 23.36 -10.47
CA GLU A 401 -10.65 24.44 -9.59
C GLU A 401 -10.46 24.07 -8.12
N ALA A 402 -10.09 25.05 -7.29
CA ALA A 402 -9.77 24.78 -5.88
C ALA A 402 -10.97 24.24 -5.09
N ASP A 403 -12.19 24.66 -5.45
CA ASP A 403 -13.44 24.27 -4.78
C ASP A 403 -13.84 22.79 -4.98
N HIS A 404 -13.23 22.10 -5.94
CA HIS A 404 -13.46 20.67 -6.20
C HIS A 404 -12.42 19.75 -5.56
N ARG A 405 -11.49 20.26 -4.76
CA ARG A 405 -10.41 19.46 -4.18
C ARG A 405 -10.88 18.64 -2.99
N VAL A 406 -10.66 17.34 -3.05
CA VAL A 406 -10.87 16.40 -1.95
C VAL A 406 -9.66 16.45 -1.01
N HIS A 407 -9.87 16.47 0.31
CA HIS A 407 -8.75 16.45 1.25
C HIS A 407 -7.85 15.24 1.05
N PHE A 408 -6.52 15.45 1.07
CA PHE A 408 -5.54 14.38 0.81
C PHE A 408 -5.68 13.20 1.78
N THR A 409 -6.02 13.46 3.06
CA THR A 409 -6.20 12.40 4.06
C THR A 409 -7.25 11.38 3.62
N GLU A 410 -8.37 11.84 3.05
CA GLU A 410 -9.42 10.97 2.51
C GLU A 410 -8.93 10.19 1.29
N ALA A 411 -8.23 10.84 0.38
CA ALA A 411 -7.65 10.21 -0.80
C ALA A 411 -6.53 9.21 -0.45
N ALA A 412 -5.72 9.50 0.58
CA ALA A 412 -4.66 8.62 1.04
C ALA A 412 -5.21 7.32 1.65
N ILE A 413 -6.32 7.40 2.37
CA ILE A 413 -7.04 6.24 2.90
C ILE A 413 -7.49 5.34 1.74
N VAL A 414 -8.15 5.92 0.73
CA VAL A 414 -8.57 5.18 -0.48
C VAL A 414 -7.39 4.56 -1.22
N ALA A 415 -6.28 5.29 -1.32
CA ALA A 415 -5.08 4.83 -2.01
C ALA A 415 -4.37 3.65 -1.33
N GLN A 416 -4.55 3.48 -0.02
CA GLN A 416 -3.93 2.41 0.76
C GLN A 416 -4.83 1.20 0.96
N THR A 417 -6.10 1.30 0.55
CA THR A 417 -7.08 0.23 0.66
C THR A 417 -7.26 -0.49 -0.67
N VAL A 418 -7.52 -1.78 -0.61
CA VAL A 418 -7.87 -2.60 -1.79
C VAL A 418 -9.34 -2.37 -2.19
N LEU A 419 -10.17 -2.03 -1.20
CA LEU A 419 -11.57 -1.65 -1.45
C LEU A 419 -11.67 -0.16 -1.77
N PRO A 420 -12.37 0.21 -2.85
CA PRO A 420 -12.66 1.60 -3.14
C PRO A 420 -13.65 2.16 -2.10
N ILE A 421 -13.22 3.21 -1.41
CA ILE A 421 -14.04 3.97 -0.47
C ILE A 421 -14.34 5.31 -1.11
N GLU A 422 -15.59 5.77 -1.07
CA GLU A 422 -15.96 7.06 -1.64
C GLU A 422 -15.53 8.22 -0.71
N PRO A 423 -14.53 9.02 -1.07
CA PRO A 423 -14.01 10.07 -0.17
C PRO A 423 -15.03 11.16 0.12
N ARG A 424 -15.92 11.46 -0.84
CA ARG A 424 -16.91 12.55 -0.73
C ARG A 424 -18.17 12.18 0.05
N ALA A 425 -18.45 10.90 0.26
CA ALA A 425 -19.58 10.47 1.12
C ALA A 425 -19.39 10.90 2.58
N VAL A 426 -18.13 11.12 3.00
CA VAL A 426 -17.81 11.58 4.37
C VAL A 426 -18.12 13.07 4.52
N SER A 427 -17.87 13.89 3.49
CA SER A 427 -18.09 15.34 3.55
C SER A 427 -19.57 15.75 3.36
N ALA A 428 -20.34 15.00 2.58
CA ALA A 428 -21.76 15.26 2.37
C ALA A 428 -22.59 15.04 3.65
N SER A 429 -22.26 14.02 4.44
CA SER A 429 -22.92 13.76 5.74
C SER A 429 -22.66 14.84 6.79
N ALA A 430 -21.48 15.47 6.78
CA ALA A 430 -21.16 16.57 7.68
C ALA A 430 -21.91 17.87 7.31
N ALA A 431 -22.18 18.08 6.02
CA ALA A 431 -22.93 19.25 5.56
C ALA A 431 -24.45 19.14 5.82
N ASP A 432 -25.02 17.92 5.77
CA ASP A 432 -26.43 17.69 6.07
C ASP A 432 -26.73 17.83 7.57
N ASP A 433 -25.80 17.41 8.44
CA ASP A 433 -25.93 17.57 9.90
C ASP A 433 -25.92 19.06 10.32
N ASP A 434 -25.19 19.93 9.58
CA ASP A 434 -25.15 21.37 9.85
C ASP A 434 -26.40 22.12 9.33
N VAL A 435 -27.09 21.57 8.30
CA VAL A 435 -28.34 22.14 7.78
C VAL A 435 -29.53 21.77 8.66
N GLU A 436 -29.59 20.56 9.22
CA GLU A 436 -30.65 20.18 10.19
C GLU A 436 -30.49 20.86 11.54
N ALA A 437 -29.26 21.18 11.97
CA ALA A 437 -29.01 21.91 13.21
C ALA A 437 -29.36 23.42 13.11
N GLY A 438 -29.49 23.97 11.91
CA GLY A 438 -29.83 25.38 11.66
C GLY A 438 -31.34 25.67 11.50
N THR A 439 -32.19 24.63 11.52
CA THR A 439 -33.64 24.77 11.28
C THR A 439 -34.52 24.36 12.46
N GLN A 440 -33.98 24.28 13.68
CA GLN A 440 -34.77 24.12 14.92
C GLN A 440 -34.71 25.33 15.82
#